data_622b58ed9561ed42a7c817643d005c96
#
_entry.id   622b58ed9561ed42a7c817643d005c96
#
_cell.length_a   1.000
_cell.length_b   1.000
_cell.length_c   1.000
_cell.angle_alpha   90.00
_cell.angle_beta   90.00
_cell.angle_gamma   90.00
#
_symmetry.space_group_name_H-M   'P 1'
#
loop_
_entity.id
_entity.type
_entity.pdbx_description
1 polymer ?
#
loop_
_entity_poly.entity_id
_entity_poly.type
_entity_poly.pdbx_seq_one_letter_code
_entity_poly.pdbx_strand_id
1 'polypeptide(L)'
;MWLYEDKIFNPAEYSYENLAGFVYLITDLNNNKKYVGKKNFWKIHKLRPLKGKVNKRHSKRDSDWQTYYGSNEKVKLLVEQEGENRFKREIIKLCKTKGEMTYYEMKEQIDREVLFKEDYYNEFIGGKLSLIHISEPTRPSS
;
A
#
# COMPACT_ATOMS: atom_id res chain seq x y z
N MET A 1 5.56 -7.14 12.05
CA MET A 1 6.70 -6.55 11.34
C MET A 1 6.57 -6.76 9.85
N TRP A 2 7.13 -5.85 9.08
CA TRP A 2 7.14 -6.02 7.63
C TRP A 2 8.24 -6.98 7.21
N LEU A 3 7.91 -7.85 6.27
CA LEU A 3 8.87 -8.78 5.67
C LEU A 3 9.19 -8.35 4.24
N TYR A 4 10.42 -8.56 3.82
CA TYR A 4 10.84 -8.34 2.44
C TYR A 4 11.79 -9.47 2.06
N GLU A 5 11.48 -10.16 0.97
CA GLU A 5 12.25 -11.33 0.52
C GLU A 5 12.42 -12.36 1.65
N ASP A 6 11.31 -12.61 2.37
CA ASP A 6 11.22 -13.58 3.46
C ASP A 6 12.07 -13.25 4.69
N LYS A 7 12.52 -11.99 4.81
CA LYS A 7 13.28 -11.53 5.97
C LYS A 7 12.62 -10.29 6.55
N ILE A 8 12.87 -10.04 7.82
CA ILE A 8 12.40 -8.81 8.45
C ILE A 8 13.03 -7.63 7.72
N PHE A 9 12.18 -6.71 7.26
CA PHE A 9 12.63 -5.56 6.51
C PHE A 9 13.42 -4.59 7.40
N ASN A 10 14.65 -4.31 7.02
CA ASN A 10 15.49 -3.32 7.69
C ASN A 10 15.75 -2.17 6.72
N PRO A 11 15.15 -0.99 6.94
CA PRO A 11 15.31 0.13 6.01
C PRO A 11 16.77 0.53 5.77
N ALA A 12 17.63 0.36 6.77
CA ALA A 12 19.02 0.77 6.65
C ALA A 12 19.80 0.01 5.57
N GLU A 13 19.30 -1.15 5.15
CA GLU A 13 19.95 -1.95 4.11
C GLU A 13 19.60 -1.52 2.70
N TYR A 14 18.65 -0.60 2.51
CA TYR A 14 18.07 -0.32 1.21
C TYR A 14 18.10 1.15 0.79
N SER A 15 18.98 1.96 1.35
CA SER A 15 19.06 3.38 1.04
C SER A 15 17.71 4.07 1.27
N TYR A 16 17.18 3.87 2.45
CA TYR A 16 15.84 4.29 2.85
C TYR A 16 15.49 5.74 2.45
N GLU A 17 16.42 6.66 2.57
CA GLU A 17 16.17 8.07 2.25
C GLU A 17 15.82 8.31 0.80
N ASN A 18 16.21 7.40 -0.08
CA ASN A 18 15.95 7.51 -1.52
C ASN A 18 14.71 6.75 -1.97
N LEU A 19 14.00 6.12 -1.03
CA LEU A 19 12.79 5.38 -1.34
C LEU A 19 11.56 6.24 -1.07
N ALA A 20 10.58 6.18 -1.97
CA ALA A 20 9.32 6.89 -1.77
C ALA A 20 8.32 6.07 -0.95
N GLY A 21 8.31 4.77 -1.16
CA GLY A 21 7.38 3.90 -0.49
C GLY A 21 7.48 2.48 -1.01
N PHE A 22 6.42 1.72 -0.80
CA PHE A 22 6.42 0.31 -1.19
C PHE A 22 5.03 -0.18 -1.54
N VAL A 23 5.00 -1.25 -2.32
CA VAL A 23 3.78 -2.01 -2.61
C VAL A 23 3.82 -3.23 -1.71
N TYR A 24 2.69 -3.57 -1.11
CA TYR A 24 2.65 -4.61 -0.09
C TYR A 24 1.54 -5.62 -0.32
N LEU A 25 1.70 -6.76 0.36
CA LEU A 25 0.68 -7.79 0.45
C LEU A 25 0.45 -8.08 1.93
N ILE A 26 -0.77 -7.94 2.38
CA ILE A 26 -1.17 -8.31 3.73
C ILE A 26 -2.01 -9.57 3.62
N THR A 27 -1.64 -10.60 4.37
CA THR A 27 -2.32 -11.90 4.35
C THR A 27 -2.97 -12.16 5.70
N ASP A 28 -4.26 -12.47 5.69
CA ASP A 28 -4.98 -12.90 6.87
C ASP A 28 -4.70 -14.38 7.06
N LEU A 29 -3.97 -14.72 8.11
CA LEU A 29 -3.53 -16.10 8.34
C LEU A 29 -4.65 -17.05 8.74
N ASN A 30 -5.80 -16.52 9.13
CA ASN A 30 -6.95 -17.34 9.50
C ASN A 30 -7.68 -17.92 8.29
N ASN A 31 -7.79 -17.14 7.24
CA ASN A 31 -8.59 -17.54 6.08
C ASN A 31 -7.86 -17.39 4.75
N ASN A 32 -6.58 -17.02 4.79
CA ASN A 32 -5.76 -16.78 3.61
C ASN A 32 -6.26 -15.68 2.69
N LYS A 33 -7.12 -14.81 3.16
CA LYS A 33 -7.53 -13.65 2.39
C LYS A 33 -6.42 -12.60 2.41
N LYS A 34 -6.28 -11.89 1.30
CA LYS A 34 -5.17 -10.99 1.09
C LYS A 34 -5.63 -9.60 0.69
N TYR A 35 -4.76 -8.65 0.86
CA TYR A 35 -4.99 -7.28 0.44
C TYR A 35 -3.69 -6.71 -0.14
N VAL A 36 -3.77 -6.17 -1.36
CA VAL A 36 -2.64 -5.53 -2.04
C VAL A 36 -2.83 -4.03 -2.00
N GLY A 37 -1.80 -3.31 -1.60
CA GLY A 37 -1.85 -1.86 -1.57
C GLY A 37 -0.49 -1.24 -1.65
N LYS A 38 -0.43 0.06 -1.43
CA LYS A 38 0.82 0.81 -1.40
C LYS A 38 0.86 1.71 -0.18
N LYS A 39 2.06 2.06 0.25
CA LYS A 39 2.25 2.94 1.40
C LYS A 39 3.48 3.80 1.21
N ASN A 40 3.35 5.08 1.51
CA ASN A 40 4.47 6.01 1.51
C ASN A 40 5.33 5.78 2.75
N PHE A 41 6.64 5.83 2.59
CA PHE A 41 7.54 5.85 3.74
C PHE A 41 7.50 7.21 4.44
N TRP A 42 7.19 8.26 3.70
CA TRP A 42 7.33 9.63 4.17
C TRP A 42 6.02 10.37 4.20
N LYS A 43 5.92 11.23 5.19
CA LYS A 43 4.85 12.20 5.31
C LYS A 43 5.47 13.57 5.04
N ILE A 44 4.93 14.31 4.09
CA ILE A 44 5.47 15.60 3.73
C ILE A 44 4.62 16.69 4.37
N HIS A 45 5.30 17.58 5.10
CA HIS A 45 4.66 18.73 5.72
C HIS A 45 5.06 20.00 4.98
N LYS A 46 4.06 20.82 4.69
CA LYS A 46 4.32 22.16 4.16
C LYS A 46 4.57 23.09 5.34
N LEU A 47 5.72 23.71 5.35
CA LEU A 47 6.09 24.66 6.38
C LEU A 47 5.81 26.06 5.89
N ARG A 48 5.67 27.01 6.83
CA ARG A 48 5.50 28.42 6.47
C ARG A 48 6.73 28.90 5.70
N PRO A 49 6.55 29.78 4.71
CA PRO A 49 7.70 30.36 4.02
C PRO A 49 8.61 31.09 5.01
N LEU A 50 9.90 31.07 4.76
CA LEU A 50 10.82 31.86 5.53
C LEU A 50 10.54 33.34 5.28
N LYS A 51 10.86 34.16 6.24
CA LYS A 51 10.67 35.61 6.12
C LYS A 51 11.31 36.11 4.81
N GLY A 52 10.53 36.81 4.01
CA GLY A 52 11.00 37.29 2.74
C GLY A 52 10.92 36.31 1.58
N LYS A 53 10.43 35.11 1.82
CA LYS A 53 10.24 34.09 0.77
C LYS A 53 8.76 33.94 0.48
N VAL A 54 8.44 33.59 -0.77
CA VAL A 54 7.05 33.43 -1.19
C VAL A 54 6.62 31.96 -1.22
N ASN A 55 7.56 31.04 -1.42
CA ASN A 55 7.24 29.62 -1.51
C ASN A 55 7.27 28.95 -0.14
N LYS A 56 6.30 28.07 0.10
CA LYS A 56 6.28 27.27 1.32
C LYS A 56 7.43 26.26 1.30
N ARG A 57 8.01 26.05 2.46
CA ARG A 57 9.02 25.02 2.62
C ARG A 57 8.32 23.68 2.84
N HIS A 58 9.06 22.61 2.60
CA HIS A 58 8.59 21.26 2.85
C HIS A 58 9.56 20.55 3.77
N SER A 59 9.05 19.72 4.66
CA SER A 59 9.86 18.81 5.45
C SER A 59 9.32 17.39 5.27
N LYS A 60 10.22 16.42 5.43
CA LYS A 60 9.95 15.02 5.23
C LYS A 60 10.12 14.31 6.57
N ARG A 61 9.12 13.55 6.97
CA ARG A 61 9.14 12.78 8.22
C ARG A 61 8.63 11.38 7.93
N ASP A 62 8.99 10.44 8.78
CA ASP A 62 8.47 9.08 8.67
C ASP A 62 6.95 9.09 8.75
N SER A 63 6.32 8.35 7.87
CA SER A 63 4.90 8.08 7.96
C SER A 63 4.67 7.00 9.03
N ASP A 64 3.42 6.57 9.19
CA ASP A 64 3.08 5.50 10.13
C ASP A 64 3.24 4.10 9.51
N TRP A 65 4.13 3.96 8.52
CA TRP A 65 4.26 2.73 7.75
C TRP A 65 4.61 1.51 8.62
N GLN A 66 5.35 1.73 9.71
CA GLN A 66 5.78 0.62 10.55
C GLN A 66 4.62 -0.10 11.23
N THR A 67 3.56 0.63 11.56
CA THR A 67 2.40 0.09 12.24
C THR A 67 1.17 -0.05 11.33
N TYR A 68 1.34 0.22 10.06
CA TYR A 68 0.25 0.28 9.10
C TYR A 68 -0.23 -1.11 8.67
N TYR A 69 -1.53 -1.32 8.64
CA TYR A 69 -2.17 -2.58 8.22
C TYR A 69 -3.13 -2.39 7.06
N GLY A 70 -2.86 -1.44 6.19
CA GLY A 70 -3.68 -1.21 5.01
C GLY A 70 -4.77 -0.19 5.23
N SER A 71 -5.41 0.20 4.14
CA SER A 71 -6.50 1.18 4.17
C SER A 71 -7.88 0.54 4.08
N ASN A 72 -7.96 -0.78 3.97
CA ASN A 72 -9.23 -1.48 3.91
C ASN A 72 -9.87 -1.52 5.29
N GLU A 73 -11.13 -1.08 5.40
CA GLU A 73 -11.81 -1.01 6.68
C GLU A 73 -12.01 -2.37 7.34
N LYS A 74 -12.24 -3.40 6.55
CA LYS A 74 -12.42 -4.77 7.08
C LYS A 74 -11.14 -5.26 7.73
N VAL A 75 -10.00 -5.01 7.10
CA VAL A 75 -8.71 -5.41 7.65
C VAL A 75 -8.43 -4.64 8.94
N LYS A 76 -8.69 -3.33 8.95
CA LYS A 76 -8.50 -2.51 10.15
C LYS A 76 -9.32 -3.01 11.32
N LEU A 77 -10.59 -3.33 11.08
CA LEU A 77 -11.46 -3.85 12.13
C LEU A 77 -10.96 -5.18 12.67
N LEU A 78 -10.51 -6.06 11.78
CA LEU A 78 -10.00 -7.36 12.21
C LEU A 78 -8.73 -7.23 13.04
N VAL A 79 -7.85 -6.30 12.69
CA VAL A 79 -6.64 -6.05 13.48
C VAL A 79 -7.01 -5.58 14.88
N GLU A 80 -7.99 -4.69 14.99
CA GLU A 80 -8.45 -4.21 16.30
C GLU A 80 -9.10 -5.30 17.14
N GLN A 81 -9.88 -6.17 16.52
CA GLN A 81 -10.63 -7.21 17.23
C GLN A 81 -9.82 -8.46 17.53
N GLU A 82 -8.99 -8.88 16.57
CA GLU A 82 -8.31 -10.16 16.66
C GLU A 82 -6.81 -10.06 16.92
N GLY A 83 -6.28 -8.84 16.83
CA GLY A 83 -4.86 -8.61 17.08
C GLY A 83 -3.98 -8.72 15.85
N GLU A 84 -2.77 -8.22 16.00
CA GLU A 84 -1.83 -8.12 14.89
C GLU A 84 -1.28 -9.45 14.41
N ASN A 85 -1.22 -10.43 15.28
CA ASN A 85 -0.65 -11.75 14.96
C ASN A 85 -1.44 -12.52 13.90
N ARG A 86 -2.66 -12.09 13.65
CA ARG A 86 -3.49 -12.70 12.62
C ARG A 86 -2.99 -12.38 11.21
N PHE A 87 -2.25 -11.31 11.04
CA PHE A 87 -1.89 -10.80 9.72
C PHE A 87 -0.38 -10.86 9.46
N LYS A 88 -0.03 -11.29 8.26
CA LYS A 88 1.34 -11.29 7.77
C LYS A 88 1.47 -10.14 6.79
N ARG A 89 2.46 -9.28 6.99
CA ARG A 89 2.69 -8.12 6.12
C ARG A 89 3.99 -8.32 5.35
N GLU A 90 3.88 -8.28 4.03
CA GLU A 90 5.03 -8.47 3.15
C GLU A 90 5.16 -7.31 2.19
N ILE A 91 6.41 -6.87 1.97
CA ILE A 91 6.71 -5.87 0.97
C ILE A 91 6.97 -6.61 -0.34
N ILE A 92 6.22 -6.27 -1.39
CA ILE A 92 6.38 -6.86 -2.71
C ILE A 92 7.44 -6.11 -3.49
N LYS A 93 7.42 -4.78 -3.41
CA LYS A 93 8.30 -3.94 -4.22
C LYS A 93 8.63 -2.65 -3.49
N LEU A 94 9.92 -2.34 -3.38
CA LEU A 94 10.38 -1.04 -2.90
C LEU A 94 10.41 -0.07 -4.08
N CYS A 95 9.87 1.12 -3.90
CA CYS A 95 9.70 2.07 -4.99
C CYS A 95 10.41 3.39 -4.67
N LYS A 96 11.04 3.97 -5.68
CA LYS A 96 11.78 5.22 -5.54
C LYS A 96 10.92 6.45 -5.81
N THR A 97 9.81 6.28 -6.51
CA THR A 97 8.91 7.39 -6.84
C THR A 97 7.47 6.98 -6.59
N LYS A 98 6.60 7.98 -6.45
CA LYS A 98 5.17 7.72 -6.32
C LYS A 98 4.58 7.11 -7.58
N GLY A 99 5.12 7.47 -8.73
CA GLY A 99 4.69 6.88 -9.99
C GLY A 99 4.97 5.39 -10.05
N GLU A 100 6.15 4.97 -9.60
CA GLU A 100 6.48 3.55 -9.49
C GLU A 100 5.52 2.82 -8.56
N MET A 101 5.23 3.42 -7.41
CA MET A 101 4.30 2.82 -6.45
C MET A 101 2.93 2.59 -7.06
N THR A 102 2.41 3.58 -7.75
CA THR A 102 1.10 3.48 -8.40
C THR A 102 1.11 2.41 -9.48
N TYR A 103 2.16 2.40 -10.30
CA TYR A 103 2.29 1.42 -11.38
C TYR A 103 2.34 -0.01 -10.85
N TYR A 104 3.21 -0.27 -9.88
CA TYR A 104 3.37 -1.63 -9.36
C TYR A 104 2.18 -2.07 -8.50
N GLU A 105 1.53 -1.14 -7.80
CA GLU A 105 0.31 -1.48 -7.09
C GLU A 105 -0.75 -1.95 -8.07
N MET A 106 -1.00 -1.19 -9.12
CA MET A 106 -1.99 -1.55 -10.14
C MET A 106 -1.62 -2.86 -10.82
N LYS A 107 -0.35 -3.02 -11.17
CA LYS A 107 0.13 -4.22 -11.84
C LYS A 107 -0.13 -5.46 -10.99
N GLU A 108 0.23 -5.40 -9.71
CA GLU A 108 0.02 -6.54 -8.81
C GLU A 108 -1.46 -6.83 -8.62
N GLN A 109 -2.28 -5.80 -8.49
CA GLN A 109 -3.71 -5.97 -8.32
C GLN A 109 -4.35 -6.59 -9.56
N ILE A 110 -3.94 -6.15 -10.74
CA ILE A 110 -4.47 -6.68 -12.00
C ILE A 110 -3.98 -8.12 -12.23
N ASP A 111 -2.69 -8.37 -12.06
CA ASP A 111 -2.10 -9.69 -12.27
C ASP A 111 -2.69 -10.73 -11.32
N ARG A 112 -3.05 -10.32 -10.10
CA ARG A 112 -3.67 -11.20 -9.11
C ARG A 112 -5.17 -11.27 -9.23
N GLU A 113 -5.77 -10.45 -10.11
CA GLU A 113 -7.22 -10.41 -10.32
C GLU A 113 -8.00 -10.19 -9.02
N VAL A 114 -7.51 -9.25 -8.20
CA VAL A 114 -8.03 -9.07 -6.84
C VAL A 114 -9.52 -8.75 -6.76
N LEU A 115 -10.10 -8.14 -7.78
CA LEU A 115 -11.53 -7.81 -7.79
C LEU A 115 -12.41 -8.99 -8.16
N PHE A 116 -11.84 -10.03 -8.73
CA PHE A 116 -12.58 -11.19 -9.20
C PHE A 116 -12.39 -12.44 -8.35
N LYS A 117 -11.52 -12.37 -7.35
CA LYS A 117 -11.25 -13.50 -6.47
C LYS A 117 -11.78 -13.22 -5.07
N GLU A 118 -12.44 -14.19 -4.50
CA GLU A 118 -13.02 -14.05 -3.17
C GLU A 118 -11.99 -14.02 -2.06
N ASP A 119 -10.77 -14.46 -2.34
CA ASP A 119 -9.70 -14.47 -1.34
C ASP A 119 -8.92 -13.17 -1.24
N TYR A 120 -9.50 -12.07 -1.74
CA TYR A 120 -8.92 -10.74 -1.59
C TYR A 120 -9.91 -9.78 -0.95
N TYR A 121 -9.39 -8.93 -0.08
CA TYR A 121 -10.19 -7.86 0.53
C TYR A 121 -10.29 -6.61 -0.35
N ASN A 122 -9.56 -6.58 -1.47
CA ASN A 122 -9.54 -5.41 -2.34
C ASN A 122 -10.90 -5.14 -2.96
N GLU A 123 -11.29 -3.87 -2.96
CA GLU A 123 -12.55 -3.42 -3.59
C GLU A 123 -12.28 -2.50 -4.78
N PHE A 124 -11.04 -2.02 -4.91
CA PHE A 124 -10.65 -1.09 -5.97
C PHE A 124 -9.28 -1.45 -6.49
N ILE A 125 -9.01 -1.05 -7.74
CA ILE A 125 -7.68 -1.16 -8.34
C ILE A 125 -7.18 0.26 -8.61
N GLY A 126 -5.99 0.55 -8.08
CA GLY A 126 -5.35 1.85 -8.32
C GLY A 126 -6.18 3.06 -7.90
N GLY A 127 -7.19 2.87 -7.06
CA GLY A 127 -8.04 3.95 -6.62
C GLY A 127 -9.01 4.46 -7.68
N LYS A 128 -8.95 3.95 -8.89
CA LYS A 128 -9.81 4.39 -9.98
C LYS A 128 -10.78 3.33 -10.45
N LEU A 129 -10.32 2.09 -10.56
CA LEU A 129 -11.17 0.99 -10.99
C LEU A 129 -11.80 0.33 -9.78
N SER A 130 -13.08 0.05 -9.87
CA SER A 130 -13.78 -0.67 -8.82
C SER A 130 -14.61 -1.79 -9.42
N LEU A 131 -15.10 -2.67 -8.57
CA LEU A 131 -15.94 -3.77 -9.03
C LEU A 131 -17.17 -3.24 -9.76
N ILE A 132 -17.72 -2.12 -9.35
CA ILE A 132 -18.88 -1.53 -10.01
C ILE A 132 -18.57 -1.15 -11.45
N HIS A 133 -17.37 -0.59 -11.68
CA HIS A 133 -17.00 -0.13 -13.02
C HIS A 133 -16.63 -1.27 -13.97
N ILE A 134 -16.30 -2.42 -13.44
CA ILE A 134 -15.90 -3.56 -14.27
C ILE A 134 -16.85 -4.73 -14.07
N SER A 135 -18.07 -4.46 -13.66
CA SER A 135 -19.04 -5.51 -13.36
C SER A 135 -19.45 -6.35 -14.54
N GLU A 136 -19.20 -5.88 -15.74
CA GLU A 136 -19.53 -6.65 -16.94
C GLU A 136 -18.27 -6.97 -17.72
N PRO A 137 -17.40 -7.72 -17.12
CA PRO A 137 -16.09 -7.97 -17.74
C PRO A 137 -16.18 -8.79 -18.99
N THR A 138 -17.24 -9.50 -19.17
CA THR A 138 -17.36 -10.33 -20.32
C THR A 138 -17.92 -9.61 -21.50
N ARG A 139 -18.32 -8.37 -21.33
CA ARG A 139 -18.85 -7.65 -22.41
C ARG A 139 -17.78 -7.48 -23.44
N PRO A 140 -18.00 -7.88 -24.61
CA PRO A 140 -16.99 -7.77 -25.58
C PRO A 140 -16.94 -6.39 -25.90
N SER A 141 -16.66 -5.69 -25.67
CA SER A 141 -16.55 -4.52 -25.88
C SER A 141 -16.42 -4.09 -26.91
N SER A 142 -16.69 -4.70 -27.30
CA SER A 142 -16.51 -4.16 -28.05
C SER A 142 -16.65 -3.32 -28.39
#